data_84d51e7580e590bb55c320aa45960837
#
_entry.id   84d51e7580e590bb55c320aa45960837
#
_cell.length_a   1.000
_cell.length_b   1.000
_cell.length_c   1.000
_cell.angle_alpha   90.00
_cell.angle_beta   90.00
_cell.angle_gamma   90.00
#
_symmetry.space_group_name_H-M   'P 1'
#
loop_
_entity.id
_entity.type
_entity.pdbx_description
1 polymer ?
#
loop_
_entity_poly.entity_id
_entity_poly.type
_entity_poly.pdbx_seq_one_letter_code
_entity_poly.pdbx_strand_id
1 'polypeptide(L)'
;YLDFLKGRRFRQTLLCHAENKVIANPQSEAVIQFYIAAPVYPEAQPLDINAQELVVFKGPKNSAIQTDNPLIKAALSRLGSIWPRTLHFSELFNEAYNACAIKPDKHESEKALADMLLRAYAGAVVEFHTIPSSFVLNPGEFPVASPLARLQSLNGNKVTNLRHYTIRIEDPVGHRLLQLLDGSRNRADLV
;
A
#
# COMPACT_ATOMS: atom_id res chain seq x y z
N TYR A 1 4.51 -12.82 -32.36
CA TYR A 1 4.63 -11.80 -33.41
C TYR A 1 4.60 -10.38 -32.80
N LEU A 2 3.60 -10.08 -31.92
CA LEU A 2 3.47 -8.77 -31.26
C LEU A 2 4.68 -8.43 -30.35
N ASP A 3 5.32 -9.41 -29.72
CA ASP A 3 6.49 -9.16 -28.87
C ASP A 3 7.69 -8.76 -29.71
N PHE A 4 7.80 -9.31 -30.91
CA PHE A 4 8.85 -8.94 -31.86
C PHE A 4 8.67 -7.48 -32.33
N LEU A 5 7.44 -7.10 -32.66
CA LEU A 5 7.10 -5.74 -33.07
C LEU A 5 7.29 -4.71 -31.96
N LYS A 6 7.07 -5.12 -30.69
CA LYS A 6 7.23 -4.27 -29.50
C LYS A 6 8.63 -4.34 -28.87
N GLY A 7 9.57 -5.09 -29.46
CA GLY A 7 10.94 -5.24 -28.93
C GLY A 7 11.00 -5.85 -27.53
N ARG A 8 9.99 -6.64 -27.14
CA ARG A 8 9.96 -7.27 -25.80
C ARG A 8 10.98 -8.38 -25.72
N ARG A 9 11.93 -8.24 -24.79
CA ARG A 9 12.98 -9.26 -24.54
C ARG A 9 12.54 -10.34 -23.55
N PHE A 10 11.57 -10.02 -22.67
CA PHE A 10 11.07 -10.92 -21.64
C PHE A 10 9.56 -10.88 -21.58
N ARG A 11 8.95 -12.03 -21.30
CA ARG A 11 7.53 -12.19 -21.02
C ARG A 11 7.37 -12.72 -19.60
N GLN A 12 6.55 -12.04 -18.80
CA GLN A 12 6.09 -12.58 -17.52
C GLN A 12 4.74 -13.25 -17.74
N THR A 13 4.62 -14.50 -17.33
CA THR A 13 3.38 -15.28 -17.41
C THR A 13 3.10 -15.85 -16.03
N LEU A 14 1.89 -15.61 -15.53
CA LEU A 14 1.39 -16.26 -14.32
C LEU A 14 0.77 -17.59 -14.72
N LEU A 15 1.15 -18.66 -14.04
CA LEU A 15 0.61 -19.99 -14.23
C LEU A 15 -0.13 -20.42 -12.96
N CYS A 16 -1.22 -21.13 -13.14
CA CYS A 16 -1.95 -21.80 -12.07
C CYS A 16 -2.30 -23.22 -12.49
N HIS A 17 -2.72 -24.05 -11.56
CA HIS A 17 -3.22 -25.40 -11.87
C HIS A 17 -4.44 -25.33 -12.80
N ALA A 18 -4.57 -26.29 -13.69
CA ALA A 18 -5.62 -26.32 -14.74
C ALA A 18 -7.04 -26.37 -14.16
N GLU A 19 -7.21 -26.95 -12.98
CA GLU A 19 -8.47 -27.01 -12.24
C GLU A 19 -8.92 -25.66 -11.65
N ASN A 20 -7.99 -24.71 -11.51
CA ASN A 20 -8.32 -23.38 -10.98
C ASN A 20 -9.03 -22.55 -12.05
N LYS A 21 -10.25 -22.14 -11.77
CA LYS A 21 -11.00 -21.23 -12.64
C LYS A 21 -10.41 -19.83 -12.54
N VAL A 22 -9.80 -19.37 -13.62
CA VAL A 22 -9.34 -17.99 -13.74
C VAL A 22 -10.50 -17.10 -14.15
N ILE A 23 -10.82 -16.11 -13.31
CA ILE A 23 -11.84 -15.10 -13.61
C ILE A 23 -11.14 -13.93 -14.31
N ALA A 24 -11.43 -13.75 -15.61
CA ALA A 24 -10.79 -12.71 -16.42
C ALA A 24 -11.22 -11.29 -16.01
N ASN A 25 -12.44 -11.14 -15.50
CA ASN A 25 -12.98 -9.86 -15.02
C ASN A 25 -13.19 -9.95 -13.50
N PRO A 26 -12.25 -9.47 -12.68
CA PRO A 26 -12.41 -9.50 -11.25
C PRO A 26 -13.62 -8.66 -10.83
N GLN A 27 -14.40 -9.19 -9.92
CA GLN A 27 -15.56 -8.53 -9.33
C GLN A 27 -15.14 -7.81 -8.04
N SER A 28 -15.81 -6.71 -7.70
CA SER A 28 -15.50 -5.92 -6.52
C SER A 28 -15.68 -6.69 -5.20
N GLU A 29 -16.55 -7.70 -5.19
CA GLU A 29 -16.74 -8.61 -4.05
C GLU A 29 -15.46 -9.37 -3.67
N ALA A 30 -14.55 -9.56 -4.63
CA ALA A 30 -13.25 -10.17 -4.33
C ALA A 30 -12.35 -9.26 -3.48
N VAL A 31 -12.59 -7.93 -3.48
CA VAL A 31 -11.76 -6.95 -2.75
C VAL A 31 -11.87 -7.14 -1.24
N ILE A 32 -13.00 -7.62 -0.73
CA ILE A 32 -13.27 -7.74 0.71
C ILE A 32 -12.29 -8.68 1.45
N GLN A 33 -11.62 -9.57 0.75
CA GLN A 33 -10.67 -10.53 1.32
C GLN A 33 -9.23 -10.00 1.41
N PHE A 34 -8.96 -8.81 0.87
CA PHE A 34 -7.61 -8.28 0.79
C PHE A 34 -7.29 -7.29 1.91
N TYR A 35 -6.01 -7.19 2.20
CA TYR A 35 -5.39 -6.07 2.91
C TYR A 35 -4.99 -5.01 1.90
N ILE A 36 -5.29 -3.75 2.20
CA ILE A 36 -5.16 -2.64 1.26
C ILE A 36 -4.12 -1.67 1.78
N ALA A 37 -3.27 -1.18 0.89
CA ALA A 37 -2.32 -0.11 1.16
C ALA A 37 -2.36 0.92 0.02
N ALA A 38 -2.15 2.19 0.36
CA ALA A 38 -2.09 3.24 -0.65
C ALA A 38 -1.22 4.42 -0.21
N PRO A 39 -0.23 4.85 -1.01
CA PRO A 39 0.54 6.07 -0.78
C PRO A 39 -0.23 7.29 -1.33
N VAL A 40 -1.39 7.58 -0.76
CA VAL A 40 -2.26 8.67 -1.20
C VAL A 40 -2.36 9.77 -0.16
N TYR A 41 -2.46 11.01 -0.61
CA TYR A 41 -2.64 12.16 0.28
C TYR A 41 -3.53 13.20 -0.40
N PRO A 42 -4.38 13.91 0.37
CA PRO A 42 -5.19 14.99 -0.19
C PRO A 42 -4.30 16.14 -0.63
N GLU A 43 -4.62 16.74 -1.78
CA GLU A 43 -3.87 17.87 -2.34
C GLU A 43 -4.05 19.14 -1.48
N ALA A 44 -5.23 19.32 -0.90
CA ALA A 44 -5.55 20.43 -0.01
C ALA A 44 -5.73 19.97 1.43
N GLN A 45 -5.25 20.78 2.37
CA GLN A 45 -5.44 20.58 3.81
C GLN A 45 -5.84 21.91 4.48
N PRO A 46 -6.66 21.90 5.52
CA PRO A 46 -7.25 20.73 6.19
C PRO A 46 -8.33 20.06 5.33
N LEU A 47 -8.48 18.75 5.44
CA LEU A 47 -9.49 17.97 4.76
C LEU A 47 -10.75 17.86 5.62
N ASP A 48 -11.88 18.38 5.14
CA ASP A 48 -13.19 18.06 5.69
C ASP A 48 -13.77 16.85 4.93
N ILE A 49 -13.83 15.71 5.61
CA ILE A 49 -14.36 14.46 5.04
C ILE A 49 -15.84 14.62 4.65
N ASN A 50 -16.62 15.36 5.45
CA ASN A 50 -18.06 15.47 5.29
C ASN A 50 -18.51 16.63 4.38
N ALA A 51 -17.62 17.51 3.96
CA ALA A 51 -17.93 18.51 2.97
C ALA A 51 -18.27 17.87 1.62
N GLN A 52 -19.24 18.44 0.89
CA GLN A 52 -19.61 17.97 -0.46
C GLN A 52 -18.70 18.52 -1.56
N GLU A 53 -17.51 18.92 -1.20
CA GLU A 53 -16.51 19.42 -2.14
C GLU A 53 -15.73 18.27 -2.80
N LEU A 54 -15.39 18.45 -4.07
CA LEU A 54 -14.55 17.53 -4.80
C LEU A 54 -13.10 17.63 -4.28
N VAL A 55 -12.56 16.54 -3.76
CA VAL A 55 -11.19 16.46 -3.26
C VAL A 55 -10.34 15.61 -4.18
N VAL A 56 -9.14 16.09 -4.48
CA VAL A 56 -8.12 15.38 -5.24
C VAL A 56 -7.16 14.71 -4.27
N PHE A 57 -7.03 13.39 -4.35
CA PHE A 57 -5.99 12.63 -3.68
C PHE A 57 -4.88 12.31 -4.67
N LYS A 58 -3.67 12.76 -4.38
CA LYS A 58 -2.47 12.43 -5.16
C LYS A 58 -1.96 11.04 -4.78
N GLY A 59 -1.57 10.28 -5.76
CA GLY A 59 -1.02 8.94 -5.63
C GLY A 59 0.35 8.80 -6.30
N PRO A 60 0.88 7.57 -6.40
CA PRO A 60 2.18 7.30 -7.01
C PRO A 60 2.15 7.59 -8.52
N LYS A 61 3.33 7.90 -9.10
CA LYS A 61 3.52 8.11 -10.55
C LYS A 61 2.57 9.15 -11.17
N ASN A 62 2.27 10.23 -10.45
CA ASN A 62 1.34 11.28 -10.85
C ASN A 62 -0.11 10.80 -11.04
N SER A 63 -0.49 9.67 -10.46
CA SER A 63 -1.89 9.26 -10.41
C SER A 63 -2.68 10.14 -9.43
N ALA A 64 -3.98 10.25 -9.67
CA ALA A 64 -4.87 10.97 -8.77
C ALA A 64 -6.26 10.33 -8.75
N ILE A 65 -6.92 10.42 -7.60
CA ILE A 65 -8.32 10.07 -7.43
C ILE A 65 -9.07 11.32 -7.02
N GLN A 66 -10.16 11.61 -7.71
CA GLN A 66 -11.06 12.72 -7.35
C GLN A 66 -12.36 12.14 -6.79
N THR A 67 -12.81 12.68 -5.67
CA THR A 67 -14.05 12.23 -5.04
C THR A 67 -14.67 13.32 -4.18
N ASP A 68 -15.98 13.40 -4.17
CA ASP A 68 -16.82 14.16 -3.24
C ASP A 68 -17.43 13.26 -2.16
N ASN A 69 -17.36 11.93 -2.32
CA ASN A 69 -17.98 10.95 -1.44
C ASN A 69 -17.24 10.88 -0.09
N PRO A 70 -17.92 11.15 1.05
CA PRO A 70 -17.32 11.14 2.38
C PRO A 70 -16.66 9.82 2.77
N LEU A 71 -17.27 8.68 2.42
CA LEU A 71 -16.72 7.35 2.71
C LEU A 71 -15.39 7.13 2.00
N ILE A 72 -15.32 7.50 0.72
CA ILE A 72 -14.10 7.35 -0.07
C ILE A 72 -13.01 8.29 0.44
N LYS A 73 -13.35 9.54 0.79
CA LYS A 73 -12.41 10.48 1.40
C LYS A 73 -11.82 9.94 2.70
N ALA A 74 -12.68 9.41 3.58
CA ALA A 74 -12.26 8.81 4.85
C ALA A 74 -11.34 7.60 4.61
N ALA A 75 -11.71 6.70 3.72
CA ALA A 75 -10.92 5.51 3.40
C ALA A 75 -9.55 5.87 2.82
N LEU A 76 -9.47 6.77 1.85
CA LEU A 76 -8.21 7.20 1.25
C LEU A 76 -7.32 7.94 2.26
N SER A 77 -7.90 8.82 3.09
CA SER A 77 -7.16 9.51 4.16
C SER A 77 -6.58 8.52 5.16
N ARG A 78 -7.36 7.51 5.53
CA ARG A 78 -6.90 6.47 6.46
C ARG A 78 -5.74 5.67 5.88
N LEU A 79 -5.86 5.21 4.63
CA LEU A 79 -4.79 4.48 3.94
C LEU A 79 -3.51 5.31 3.84
N GLY A 80 -3.62 6.59 3.49
CA GLY A 80 -2.47 7.49 3.44
C GLY A 80 -1.79 7.68 4.79
N SER A 81 -2.58 7.82 5.88
CA SER A 81 -2.05 8.05 7.24
C SER A 81 -1.26 6.87 7.81
N ILE A 82 -1.58 5.64 7.37
CA ILE A 82 -0.91 4.42 7.84
C ILE A 82 0.14 3.88 6.86
N TRP A 83 0.27 4.52 5.69
CA TRP A 83 1.26 4.09 4.70
C TRP A 83 2.66 3.97 5.33
N PRO A 84 3.43 2.90 5.04
CA PRO A 84 3.20 1.83 4.06
C PRO A 84 2.51 0.57 4.63
N ARG A 85 1.86 0.64 5.79
CA ARG A 85 1.11 -0.49 6.35
C ARG A 85 -0.15 -0.79 5.55
N THR A 86 -0.62 -2.04 5.66
CA THR A 86 -1.87 -2.50 5.08
C THR A 86 -2.98 -2.49 6.13
N LEU A 87 -4.22 -2.35 5.71
CA LEU A 87 -5.42 -2.51 6.53
C LEU A 87 -6.39 -3.47 5.83
N HIS A 88 -6.99 -4.39 6.56
CA HIS A 88 -8.00 -5.29 6.00
C HIS A 88 -9.22 -4.50 5.53
N PHE A 89 -9.83 -4.92 4.40
CA PHE A 89 -10.98 -4.20 3.83
C PHE A 89 -12.09 -3.93 4.87
N SER A 90 -12.45 -4.91 5.69
CA SER A 90 -13.51 -4.76 6.69
C SER A 90 -13.18 -3.71 7.76
N GLU A 91 -11.92 -3.62 8.18
CA GLU A 91 -11.46 -2.60 9.13
C GLU A 91 -11.48 -1.22 8.47
N LEU A 92 -10.94 -1.11 7.25
CA LEU A 92 -10.97 0.13 6.47
C LEU A 92 -12.39 0.63 6.28
N PHE A 93 -13.31 -0.25 5.86
CA PHE A 93 -14.71 0.09 5.68
C PHE A 93 -15.34 0.57 6.98
N ASN A 94 -15.18 -0.16 8.08
CA ASN A 94 -15.78 0.21 9.36
C ASN A 94 -15.25 1.56 9.89
N GLU A 95 -13.94 1.80 9.81
CA GLU A 95 -13.34 3.07 10.21
C GLU A 95 -13.84 4.22 9.34
N ALA A 96 -13.85 4.05 8.01
CA ALA A 96 -14.30 5.07 7.08
C ALA A 96 -15.81 5.36 7.23
N TYR A 97 -16.62 4.30 7.35
CA TYR A 97 -18.07 4.44 7.55
C TYR A 97 -18.40 5.15 8.85
N ASN A 98 -17.65 4.88 9.94
CA ASN A 98 -17.83 5.57 11.22
C ASN A 98 -17.43 7.05 11.19
N ALA A 99 -16.52 7.44 10.32
CA ALA A 99 -16.12 8.83 10.13
C ALA A 99 -17.16 9.68 9.37
N CYS A 100 -18.08 9.05 8.64
CA CYS A 100 -19.16 9.77 7.94
C CYS A 100 -20.20 10.30 8.91
N ALA A 101 -20.56 11.57 8.81
CA ALA A 101 -21.62 12.20 9.61
C ALA A 101 -22.99 11.63 9.27
N ILE A 102 -23.26 11.42 7.98
CA ILE A 102 -24.49 10.79 7.49
C ILE A 102 -24.17 9.33 7.17
N LYS A 103 -25.01 8.41 7.65
CA LYS A 103 -24.84 6.97 7.44
C LYS A 103 -25.76 6.51 6.30
N PRO A 104 -25.25 6.36 5.07
CA PRO A 104 -26.01 5.76 3.98
C PRO A 104 -26.23 4.26 4.23
N ASP A 105 -26.96 3.59 3.33
CA ASP A 105 -27.11 2.14 3.41
C ASP A 105 -25.73 1.45 3.47
N LYS A 106 -25.59 0.54 4.43
CA LYS A 106 -24.29 -0.08 4.71
C LYS A 106 -23.82 -0.98 3.58
N HIS A 107 -24.71 -1.77 2.99
CA HIS A 107 -24.37 -2.71 1.93
C HIS A 107 -24.01 -1.99 0.64
N GLU A 108 -24.78 -0.96 0.27
CA GLU A 108 -24.46 -0.12 -0.89
C GLU A 108 -23.13 0.63 -0.71
N SER A 109 -22.87 1.10 0.51
CA SER A 109 -21.63 1.78 0.86
C SER A 109 -20.41 0.85 0.76
N GLU A 110 -20.53 -0.39 1.26
CA GLU A 110 -19.50 -1.40 1.19
C GLU A 110 -19.16 -1.74 -0.27
N LYS A 111 -20.19 -1.96 -1.09
CA LYS A 111 -20.04 -2.20 -2.53
C LYS A 111 -19.38 -1.02 -3.25
N ALA A 112 -19.84 0.21 -2.97
CA ALA A 112 -19.26 1.41 -3.57
C ALA A 112 -17.77 1.59 -3.24
N LEU A 113 -17.35 1.31 -2.00
CA LEU A 113 -15.95 1.33 -1.60
C LEU A 113 -15.16 0.23 -2.33
N ALA A 114 -15.68 -0.99 -2.39
CA ALA A 114 -15.03 -2.11 -3.08
C ALA A 114 -14.85 -1.83 -4.58
N ASP A 115 -15.86 -1.29 -5.25
CA ASP A 115 -15.82 -0.89 -6.66
C ASP A 115 -14.77 0.21 -6.90
N MET A 116 -14.69 1.19 -6.01
CA MET A 116 -13.68 2.26 -6.10
C MET A 116 -12.28 1.70 -5.93
N LEU A 117 -12.06 0.86 -4.91
CA LEU A 117 -10.75 0.27 -4.64
C LEU A 117 -10.29 -0.64 -5.78
N LEU A 118 -11.19 -1.41 -6.41
CA LEU A 118 -10.85 -2.22 -7.57
C LEU A 118 -10.39 -1.37 -8.76
N ARG A 119 -11.09 -0.25 -9.03
CA ARG A 119 -10.66 0.71 -10.06
C ARG A 119 -9.33 1.38 -9.72
N ALA A 120 -9.14 1.75 -8.46
CA ALA A 120 -7.89 2.34 -7.99
C ALA A 120 -6.71 1.35 -8.10
N TYR A 121 -6.95 0.06 -7.87
CA TYR A 121 -5.97 -1.00 -8.10
C TYR A 121 -5.61 -1.14 -9.58
N ALA A 122 -6.60 -1.14 -10.46
CA ALA A 122 -6.36 -1.17 -11.92
C ALA A 122 -5.55 0.06 -12.39
N GLY A 123 -5.71 1.21 -11.73
CA GLY A 123 -4.93 2.42 -11.94
C GLY A 123 -3.58 2.46 -11.21
N ALA A 124 -3.19 1.39 -10.53
CA ALA A 124 -1.97 1.29 -9.72
C ALA A 124 -1.84 2.38 -8.63
N VAL A 125 -2.96 2.85 -8.10
CA VAL A 125 -3.03 3.82 -7.00
C VAL A 125 -3.04 3.13 -5.64
N VAL A 126 -3.73 1.99 -5.54
CA VAL A 126 -3.75 1.15 -4.34
C VAL A 126 -3.10 -0.19 -4.61
N GLU A 127 -2.68 -0.86 -3.56
CA GLU A 127 -2.10 -2.20 -3.58
C GLU A 127 -3.01 -3.16 -2.81
N PHE A 128 -3.18 -4.39 -3.32
CA PHE A 128 -3.86 -5.48 -2.63
C PHE A 128 -2.85 -6.51 -2.17
N HIS A 129 -2.97 -6.93 -0.91
CA HIS A 129 -2.13 -7.93 -0.27
C HIS A 129 -2.99 -9.04 0.32
N THR A 130 -2.52 -10.27 0.26
CA THR A 130 -3.21 -11.44 0.84
C THR A 130 -2.89 -11.65 2.32
N ILE A 131 -1.85 -10.98 2.82
CA ILE A 131 -1.39 -11.04 4.21
C ILE A 131 -1.17 -9.63 4.75
N PRO A 132 -1.32 -9.40 6.07
CA PRO A 132 -1.02 -8.11 6.68
C PRO A 132 0.47 -7.78 6.60
N SER A 133 0.80 -6.49 6.61
CA SER A 133 2.18 -6.05 6.73
C SER A 133 2.74 -6.41 8.12
N SER A 134 3.95 -6.97 8.14
CA SER A 134 4.62 -7.43 9.37
C SER A 134 5.60 -6.41 9.97
N PHE A 135 5.64 -5.18 9.45
CA PHE A 135 6.56 -4.15 9.90
C PHE A 135 5.85 -3.03 10.67
N VAL A 136 6.62 -2.29 11.45
CA VAL A 136 6.16 -1.14 12.25
C VAL A 136 6.51 0.19 11.57
N LEU A 137 5.70 1.23 11.79
CA LEU A 137 5.99 2.59 11.28
C LEU A 137 7.02 3.32 12.17
N ASN A 138 6.92 3.09 13.46
CA ASN A 138 7.82 3.69 14.44
C ASN A 138 8.68 2.59 15.07
N PRO A 139 9.98 2.56 14.80
CA PRO A 139 10.88 1.63 15.45
C PRO A 139 10.94 1.95 16.95
N GLY A 140 10.97 0.91 17.77
CA GLY A 140 11.09 1.03 19.22
C GLY A 140 12.45 1.59 19.66
N GLU A 141 12.73 1.48 20.95
CA GLU A 141 14.02 1.89 21.55
C GLU A 141 15.19 1.07 20.99
N PHE A 142 14.96 -0.22 20.76
CA PHE A 142 15.92 -1.16 20.18
C PHE A 142 15.47 -1.54 18.75
N PRO A 143 15.85 -0.76 17.73
CA PRO A 143 15.34 -0.97 16.38
C PRO A 143 15.94 -2.22 15.73
N VAL A 144 15.08 -2.95 14.98
CA VAL A 144 15.45 -4.17 14.27
C VAL A 144 15.15 -4.02 12.77
N ALA A 145 16.17 -4.13 11.95
CA ALA A 145 16.00 -4.23 10.50
C ALA A 145 15.87 -5.70 10.05
N SER A 146 15.30 -5.89 8.86
CA SER A 146 15.19 -7.21 8.25
C SER A 146 16.53 -7.96 8.27
N PRO A 147 16.60 -9.20 8.76
CA PRO A 147 17.82 -10.01 8.70
C PRO A 147 18.37 -10.16 7.28
N LEU A 148 17.48 -10.27 6.28
CA LEU A 148 17.87 -10.34 4.88
C LEU A 148 18.54 -9.03 4.42
N ALA A 149 17.95 -7.88 4.71
CA ALA A 149 18.53 -6.58 4.34
C ALA A 149 19.89 -6.37 5.01
N ARG A 150 20.04 -6.75 6.28
CA ARG A 150 21.30 -6.69 7.01
C ARG A 150 22.37 -7.59 6.38
N LEU A 151 22.01 -8.83 6.02
CA LEU A 151 22.93 -9.76 5.34
C LEU A 151 23.34 -9.23 3.97
N GLN A 152 22.39 -8.73 3.17
CA GLN A 152 22.69 -8.16 1.86
C GLN A 152 23.62 -6.94 1.94
N SER A 153 23.45 -6.11 2.98
CA SER A 153 24.31 -4.95 3.18
C SER A 153 25.77 -5.29 3.50
N LEU A 154 26.09 -6.51 3.92
CA LEU A 154 27.48 -6.96 4.09
C LEU A 154 28.19 -7.17 2.74
N ASN A 155 27.44 -7.45 1.67
CA ASN A 155 27.94 -7.83 0.37
C ASN A 155 27.71 -6.78 -0.74
N GLY A 156 27.12 -5.63 -0.39
CA GLY A 156 26.86 -4.56 -1.35
C GLY A 156 25.83 -3.55 -0.88
N ASN A 157 25.55 -2.59 -1.75
CA ASN A 157 24.64 -1.47 -1.44
C ASN A 157 23.18 -1.71 -1.87
N LYS A 158 22.86 -2.87 -2.45
CA LYS A 158 21.48 -3.24 -2.82
C LYS A 158 20.88 -4.14 -1.76
N VAL A 159 19.77 -3.76 -1.19
CA VAL A 159 19.06 -4.51 -0.16
C VAL A 159 17.58 -4.63 -0.49
N THR A 160 16.95 -5.70 -0.03
CA THR A 160 15.51 -5.94 -0.19
C THR A 160 14.79 -5.43 1.05
N ASN A 161 13.86 -4.51 0.88
CA ASN A 161 13.04 -4.02 1.98
C ASN A 161 11.90 -5.00 2.34
N LEU A 162 11.19 -4.74 3.43
CA LEU A 162 10.08 -5.60 3.90
C LEU A 162 8.84 -5.57 2.98
N ARG A 163 8.85 -4.75 1.94
CA ARG A 163 7.85 -4.74 0.86
C ARG A 163 8.35 -5.46 -0.40
N HIS A 164 9.44 -6.21 -0.29
CA HIS A 164 10.09 -6.95 -1.38
C HIS A 164 10.60 -6.09 -2.56
N TYR A 165 10.82 -4.80 -2.34
CA TYR A 165 11.50 -3.94 -3.32
C TYR A 165 12.99 -3.90 -3.07
N THR A 166 13.78 -3.95 -4.15
CA THR A 166 15.20 -3.70 -4.09
C THR A 166 15.44 -2.19 -4.01
N ILE A 167 16.10 -1.75 -2.95
CA ILE A 167 16.55 -0.38 -2.76
C ILE A 167 18.06 -0.32 -2.77
N ARG A 168 18.62 0.83 -3.16
CA ARG A 168 20.05 1.07 -3.09
C ARG A 168 20.32 2.07 -1.96
N ILE A 169 21.25 1.72 -1.08
CA ILE A 169 21.74 2.60 -0.02
C ILE A 169 23.09 3.11 -0.46
N GLU A 170 23.16 4.38 -0.85
CA GLU A 170 24.39 5.01 -1.36
C GLU A 170 25.17 5.70 -0.24
N ASP A 171 24.47 6.12 0.81
CA ASP A 171 25.11 6.74 1.97
C ASP A 171 25.84 5.71 2.84
N PRO A 172 27.17 5.87 3.06
CA PRO A 172 27.97 4.96 3.89
C PRO A 172 27.50 4.87 5.35
N VAL A 173 26.99 5.97 5.92
CA VAL A 173 26.48 5.99 7.30
C VAL A 173 25.19 5.18 7.39
N GLY A 174 24.24 5.42 6.50
CA GLY A 174 22.99 4.64 6.42
C GLY A 174 23.25 3.15 6.14
N HIS A 175 24.24 2.83 5.33
CA HIS A 175 24.66 1.46 5.05
C HIS A 175 25.24 0.78 6.31
N ARG A 176 26.11 1.47 7.07
CA ARG A 176 26.63 0.96 8.33
C ARG A 176 25.57 0.86 9.41
N LEU A 177 24.70 1.85 9.50
CA LEU A 177 23.58 1.85 10.44
C LEU A 177 22.68 0.62 10.22
N LEU A 178 22.31 0.32 8.96
CA LEU A 178 21.49 -0.87 8.65
C LEU A 178 22.09 -2.16 9.22
N GLN A 179 23.41 -2.32 9.16
CA GLN A 179 24.11 -3.50 9.69
C GLN A 179 23.99 -3.62 11.20
N LEU A 180 23.93 -2.49 11.90
CA LEU A 180 23.86 -2.39 13.37
C LEU A 180 22.45 -2.53 13.94
N LEU A 181 21.40 -2.45 13.10
CA LEU A 181 20.00 -2.54 13.51
C LEU A 181 19.59 -4.00 13.79
N ASP A 182 20.16 -4.60 14.81
CA ASP A 182 19.92 -6.00 15.20
C ASP A 182 19.10 -6.17 16.48
N GLY A 183 18.67 -5.04 17.09
CA GLY A 183 17.93 -5.01 18.34
C GLY A 183 18.80 -5.09 19.58
N SER A 184 20.12 -5.17 19.45
CA SER A 184 21.04 -5.18 20.61
C SER A 184 21.46 -3.78 21.08
N ARG A 185 21.21 -2.74 20.27
CA ARG A 185 21.60 -1.35 20.48
C ARG A 185 20.39 -0.45 20.58
N ASN A 186 20.38 0.43 21.53
CA ASN A 186 19.39 1.49 21.62
C ASN A 186 19.72 2.63 20.63
N ARG A 187 18.79 3.59 20.51
CA ARG A 187 18.99 4.73 19.59
C ARG A 187 20.21 5.58 19.93
N ALA A 188 20.57 5.71 21.22
CA ALA A 188 21.72 6.50 21.62
C ALA A 188 23.03 5.80 21.25
N ASP A 189 23.07 4.47 21.26
CA ASP A 189 24.24 3.69 20.86
C ASP A 189 24.48 3.69 19.34
N LEU A 190 23.48 4.14 18.55
CA LEU A 190 23.52 4.15 17.08
C LEU A 190 23.90 5.51 16.48
N VAL A 191 24.00 6.56 17.30
CA VAL A 191 24.39 7.93 16.94
C VAL A 191 25.82 8.19 17.34
#